data_f670e64652ac62111c461c31eeed16ab
#
_entry.id   f670e64652ac62111c461c31eeed16ab
#
_cell.length_a   1.000
_cell.length_b   1.000
_cell.length_c   1.000
_cell.angle_alpha   90.00
_cell.angle_beta   90.00
_cell.angle_gamma   90.00
#
_symmetry.space_group_name_H-M   'P 1'
#
loop_
_entity.id
_entity.type
_entity.pdbx_description
1 polymer ?
#
loop_
_entity_poly.entity_id
_entity_poly.type
_entity_poly.pdbx_seq_one_letter_code
_entity_poly.pdbx_strand_id
1 'polypeptide(L)'
;ENGYCLMVGASLEVAKAVEPALKALAPTPQTGWLHVGPIGSGHFTKMIHNGIEYGMMESFAEGLELLKGRKEYGIDIGKVTELWRHGSVVRSWLLDLTAEALKGDPELDEIAPFVADSGEGRWTAVEAIEQGIPAPVLTQALQVRFRSQEKSKGYGYKILSIMRNAFGGHVMKKKG
;
A
#
# COMPACT_ATOMS: atom_id res chain seq x y z
N GLU A 1 18.62 -1.70 2.49
CA GLU A 1 19.40 -0.63 3.10
C GLU A 1 18.70 0.07 4.26
N ASN A 2 17.35 0.11 4.29
CA ASN A 2 16.57 0.78 5.34
C ASN A 2 16.04 -0.16 6.43
N GLY A 3 16.42 -1.45 6.41
CA GLY A 3 15.87 -2.47 7.29
C GLY A 3 14.44 -2.86 6.99
N TYR A 4 13.88 -3.76 7.81
CA TYR A 4 12.54 -4.30 7.63
C TYR A 4 11.65 -3.99 8.83
N CYS A 5 10.35 -3.78 8.60
CA CYS A 5 9.35 -3.79 9.66
C CYS A 5 8.95 -5.24 9.96
N LEU A 6 9.34 -5.76 11.14
CA LEU A 6 9.24 -7.15 11.52
C LEU A 6 8.18 -7.37 12.60
N MET A 7 7.12 -8.10 12.27
CA MET A 7 6.02 -8.45 13.16
C MET A 7 6.14 -9.93 13.53
N VAL A 8 6.56 -10.23 14.75
CA VAL A 8 6.96 -11.58 15.17
C VAL A 8 5.89 -12.22 16.06
N GLY A 9 5.33 -13.34 15.61
CA GLY A 9 4.44 -14.18 16.41
C GLY A 9 5.13 -15.48 16.79
N ALA A 10 5.43 -15.66 18.09
CA ALA A 10 6.14 -16.83 18.61
C ALA A 10 5.90 -17.00 20.12
N SER A 11 6.37 -18.11 20.73
CA SER A 11 6.53 -18.16 22.18
C SER A 11 7.57 -17.11 22.64
N LEU A 12 7.47 -16.68 23.90
CA LEU A 12 8.45 -15.73 24.47
C LEU A 12 9.89 -16.24 24.42
N GLU A 13 10.07 -17.55 24.61
CA GLU A 13 11.38 -18.20 24.54
C GLU A 13 11.97 -18.07 23.14
N VAL A 14 11.21 -18.43 22.11
CA VAL A 14 11.65 -18.34 20.71
C VAL A 14 11.87 -16.87 20.31
N ALA A 15 10.98 -15.97 20.68
CA ALA A 15 11.13 -14.55 20.39
C ALA A 15 12.44 -13.98 20.95
N LYS A 16 12.79 -14.34 22.20
CA LYS A 16 14.08 -13.96 22.82
C LYS A 16 15.28 -14.59 22.10
N ALA A 17 15.17 -15.85 21.71
CA ALA A 17 16.27 -16.54 21.02
C ALA A 17 16.61 -15.91 19.67
N VAL A 18 15.60 -15.42 18.92
CA VAL A 18 15.80 -14.79 17.60
C VAL A 18 15.98 -13.27 17.64
N GLU A 19 15.86 -12.64 18.82
CA GLU A 19 15.95 -11.19 18.99
C GLU A 19 17.24 -10.57 18.37
N PRO A 20 18.43 -11.17 18.50
CA PRO A 20 19.63 -10.63 17.86
C PRO A 20 19.51 -10.52 16.34
N ALA A 21 18.88 -11.51 15.69
CA ALA A 21 18.64 -11.50 14.27
C ALA A 21 17.59 -10.44 13.87
N LEU A 22 16.52 -10.28 14.67
CA LEU A 22 15.51 -9.24 14.43
C LEU A 22 16.13 -7.85 14.51
N LYS A 23 16.98 -7.58 15.51
CA LYS A 23 17.70 -6.32 15.67
C LYS A 23 18.65 -6.01 14.51
N ALA A 24 19.25 -7.04 13.92
CA ALA A 24 20.15 -6.89 12.77
C ALA A 24 19.39 -6.61 11.46
N LEU A 25 18.14 -7.09 11.34
CA LEU A 25 17.31 -6.91 10.13
C LEU A 25 16.43 -5.66 10.19
N ALA A 26 16.15 -5.14 11.36
CA ALA A 26 15.32 -3.96 11.57
C ALA A 26 16.06 -2.66 11.15
N PRO A 27 15.34 -1.55 10.94
CA PRO A 27 15.94 -0.25 10.63
C PRO A 27 16.95 0.22 11.67
N THR A 28 16.68 -0.02 12.94
CA THR A 28 17.64 0.13 14.06
C THR A 28 17.42 -1.00 15.07
N PRO A 29 18.39 -1.29 15.94
CA PRO A 29 18.21 -2.29 16.98
C PRO A 29 17.06 -2.01 17.95
N GLN A 30 16.56 -0.76 18.02
CA GLN A 30 15.49 -0.31 18.92
C GLN A 30 14.14 -0.10 18.23
N THR A 31 14.10 -0.08 16.88
CA THR A 31 12.89 0.27 16.13
C THR A 31 12.64 -0.67 14.95
N GLY A 32 11.38 -0.82 14.55
CA GLY A 32 11.01 -1.56 13.36
C GLY A 32 10.84 -3.07 13.58
N TRP A 33 10.92 -3.56 14.81
CA TRP A 33 10.59 -4.94 15.14
C TRP A 33 9.80 -5.02 16.45
N LEU A 34 8.89 -6.01 16.53
CA LEU A 34 8.09 -6.25 17.73
C LEU A 34 7.66 -7.71 17.82
N HIS A 35 7.75 -8.30 19.02
CA HIS A 35 7.04 -9.52 19.35
C HIS A 35 5.57 -9.16 19.62
N VAL A 36 4.68 -9.44 18.65
CA VAL A 36 3.28 -9.02 18.69
C VAL A 36 2.34 -10.00 19.36
N GLY A 37 2.85 -11.21 19.73
CA GLY A 37 2.05 -12.21 20.44
C GLY A 37 2.42 -13.65 20.10
N PRO A 38 1.54 -14.63 20.35
CA PRO A 38 1.78 -16.05 20.14
C PRO A 38 1.93 -16.40 18.65
N ILE A 39 2.20 -17.69 18.37
CA ILE A 39 2.29 -18.21 16.98
C ILE A 39 1.05 -17.81 16.18
N GLY A 40 1.27 -17.30 14.97
CA GLY A 40 0.23 -16.79 14.07
C GLY A 40 -0.01 -15.28 14.15
N SER A 41 0.20 -14.63 15.31
CA SER A 41 -0.07 -13.20 15.50
C SER A 41 0.75 -12.28 14.58
N GLY A 42 1.98 -12.68 14.24
CA GLY A 42 2.81 -11.92 13.31
C GLY A 42 2.20 -11.86 11.89
N HIS A 43 1.76 -13.01 11.38
CA HIS A 43 1.07 -13.08 10.09
C HIS A 43 -0.26 -12.33 10.10
N PHE A 44 -1.03 -12.48 11.19
CA PHE A 44 -2.28 -11.76 11.36
C PHE A 44 -2.06 -10.24 11.36
N THR A 45 -1.10 -9.75 12.14
CA THR A 45 -0.75 -8.33 12.19
C THR A 45 -0.31 -7.81 10.81
N LYS A 46 0.49 -8.59 10.07
CA LYS A 46 0.93 -8.22 8.71
C LYS A 46 -0.24 -8.22 7.72
N MET A 47 -1.17 -9.14 7.83
CA MET A 47 -2.38 -9.18 7.01
C MET A 47 -3.21 -7.89 7.21
N ILE A 48 -3.46 -7.49 8.46
CA ILE A 48 -4.19 -6.25 8.77
C ILE A 48 -3.42 -5.01 8.26
N HIS A 49 -2.11 -4.96 8.44
CA HIS A 49 -1.26 -3.91 7.87
C HIS A 49 -1.49 -3.78 6.35
N ASN A 50 -1.52 -4.88 5.62
CA ASN A 50 -1.77 -4.85 4.18
C ASN A 50 -3.19 -4.40 3.85
N GLY A 51 -4.19 -4.74 4.65
CA GLY A 51 -5.54 -4.21 4.49
C GLY A 51 -5.58 -2.68 4.62
N ILE A 52 -4.91 -2.12 5.64
CA ILE A 52 -4.77 -0.67 5.83
C ILE A 52 -4.09 -0.04 4.61
N GLU A 53 -3.02 -0.66 4.10
CA GLU A 53 -2.30 -0.21 2.92
C GLU A 53 -3.22 -0.14 1.69
N TYR A 54 -4.12 -1.11 1.48
CA TYR A 54 -5.12 -1.07 0.41
C TYR A 54 -6.00 0.19 0.50
N GLY A 55 -6.50 0.51 1.69
CA GLY A 55 -7.32 1.72 1.92
C GLY A 55 -6.54 3.01 1.67
N MET A 56 -5.29 3.09 2.13
CA MET A 56 -4.43 4.25 1.90
C MET A 56 -4.15 4.45 0.41
N MET A 57 -3.80 3.39 -0.31
CA MET A 57 -3.54 3.43 -1.74
C MET A 57 -4.78 3.89 -2.51
N GLU A 58 -5.95 3.38 -2.17
CA GLU A 58 -7.20 3.75 -2.82
C GLU A 58 -7.53 5.22 -2.60
N SER A 59 -7.35 5.73 -1.38
CA SER A 59 -7.57 7.15 -1.07
C SER A 59 -6.66 8.08 -1.90
N PHE A 60 -5.39 7.71 -2.08
CA PHE A 60 -4.50 8.45 -2.98
C PHE A 60 -4.94 8.36 -4.44
N ALA A 61 -5.31 7.17 -4.91
CA ALA A 61 -5.72 6.95 -6.28
C ALA A 61 -6.95 7.80 -6.64
N GLU A 62 -8.00 7.77 -5.82
CA GLU A 62 -9.21 8.56 -5.99
C GLU A 62 -8.91 10.07 -5.92
N GLY A 63 -8.15 10.52 -4.91
CA GLY A 63 -7.80 11.93 -4.75
C GLY A 63 -7.01 12.49 -5.92
N LEU A 64 -6.02 11.77 -6.42
CA LEU A 64 -5.21 12.19 -7.56
C LEU A 64 -6.02 12.14 -8.88
N GLU A 65 -6.93 11.17 -9.03
CA GLU A 65 -7.84 11.13 -10.16
C GLU A 65 -8.81 12.33 -10.17
N LEU A 66 -9.36 12.72 -9.02
CA LEU A 66 -10.21 13.90 -8.87
C LEU A 66 -9.47 15.19 -9.24
N LEU A 67 -8.22 15.37 -8.79
CA LEU A 67 -7.39 16.51 -9.17
C LEU A 67 -7.16 16.55 -10.69
N LYS A 68 -6.83 15.41 -11.29
CA LYS A 68 -6.63 15.29 -12.73
C LYS A 68 -7.92 15.55 -13.53
N GLY A 69 -9.07 15.20 -12.96
CA GLY A 69 -10.38 15.40 -13.59
C GLY A 69 -10.76 16.87 -13.76
N ARG A 70 -10.20 17.79 -12.96
CA ARG A 70 -10.43 19.25 -13.05
C ARG A 70 -9.48 19.89 -14.07
N LYS A 71 -9.70 19.57 -15.33
CA LYS A 71 -8.84 19.98 -16.46
C LYS A 71 -8.66 21.51 -16.56
N GLU A 72 -9.69 22.28 -16.20
CA GLU A 72 -9.67 23.75 -16.22
C GLU A 72 -8.65 24.37 -15.27
N TYR A 73 -8.17 23.64 -14.27
CA TYR A 73 -7.14 24.13 -13.36
C TYR A 73 -5.72 23.81 -13.81
N GLY A 74 -5.54 22.93 -14.79
CA GLY A 74 -4.22 22.54 -15.30
C GLY A 74 -3.28 22.00 -14.22
N ILE A 75 -3.81 21.25 -13.24
CA ILE A 75 -3.05 20.75 -12.08
C ILE A 75 -2.04 19.71 -12.55
N ASP A 76 -0.77 19.97 -12.24
CA ASP A 76 0.32 19.01 -12.39
C ASP A 76 0.36 18.05 -11.19
N ILE A 77 -0.08 16.82 -11.42
CA ILE A 77 -0.19 15.80 -10.36
C ILE A 77 1.18 15.45 -9.76
N GLY A 78 2.22 15.40 -10.59
CA GLY A 78 3.58 15.13 -10.11
C GLY A 78 4.07 16.23 -9.17
N LYS A 79 3.82 17.51 -9.46
CA LYS A 79 4.18 18.61 -8.56
C LYS A 79 3.35 18.64 -7.29
N VAL A 80 2.07 18.29 -7.36
CA VAL A 80 1.22 18.22 -6.16
C VAL A 80 1.66 17.09 -5.24
N THR A 81 1.96 15.92 -5.76
CA THR A 81 2.46 14.80 -4.95
C THR A 81 3.81 15.14 -4.32
N GLU A 82 4.72 15.79 -5.04
CA GLU A 82 5.99 16.27 -4.50
C GLU A 82 5.78 17.32 -3.39
N LEU A 83 4.87 18.27 -3.59
CA LEU A 83 4.52 19.26 -2.56
C LEU A 83 4.03 18.60 -1.26
N TRP A 84 3.16 17.58 -1.37
CA TRP A 84 2.57 16.94 -0.20
C TRP A 84 3.55 16.09 0.61
N ARG A 85 4.71 15.74 0.08
CA ARG A 85 5.79 15.08 0.83
C ARG A 85 6.32 15.98 1.97
N HIS A 86 6.13 17.28 1.87
CA HIS A 86 6.69 18.27 2.79
C HIS A 86 5.59 19.05 3.51
N GLY A 87 5.49 18.88 4.83
CA GLY A 87 4.57 19.63 5.69
C GLY A 87 3.09 19.20 5.62
N SER A 88 2.72 18.25 4.79
CA SER A 88 1.35 17.76 4.68
C SER A 88 1.09 16.59 5.65
N VAL A 89 -0.13 16.51 6.17
CA VAL A 89 -0.57 15.40 7.04
C VAL A 89 -0.66 14.06 6.30
N VAL A 90 -0.80 14.08 4.97
CA VAL A 90 -0.85 12.85 4.15
C VAL A 90 0.54 12.34 3.73
N ARG A 91 1.61 12.98 4.18
CA ARG A 91 2.98 12.51 3.91
C ARG A 91 3.13 11.07 4.40
N SER A 92 3.74 10.22 3.58
CA SER A 92 3.97 8.81 3.88
C SER A 92 5.01 8.23 2.94
N TRP A 93 5.62 7.11 3.29
CA TRP A 93 6.49 6.40 2.35
C TRP A 93 5.76 6.04 1.05
N LEU A 94 4.47 5.69 1.14
CA LEU A 94 3.64 5.44 -0.03
C LEU A 94 3.51 6.66 -0.96
N LEU A 95 3.36 7.86 -0.38
CA LEU A 95 3.34 9.11 -1.14
C LEU A 95 4.70 9.42 -1.77
N ASP A 96 5.81 9.16 -1.04
CA ASP A 96 7.17 9.34 -1.56
C ASP A 96 7.40 8.50 -2.82
N LEU A 97 7.03 7.22 -2.77
CA LEU A 97 7.13 6.31 -3.90
C LEU A 97 6.23 6.73 -5.08
N THR A 98 5.03 7.24 -4.78
CA THR A 98 4.11 7.75 -5.79
C THR A 98 4.69 8.99 -6.50
N ALA A 99 5.22 9.94 -5.74
CA ALA A 99 5.86 11.14 -6.28
C ALA A 99 7.07 10.79 -7.17
N GLU A 100 7.93 9.88 -6.72
CA GLU A 100 9.07 9.41 -7.53
C GLU A 100 8.62 8.77 -8.85
N ALA A 101 7.59 7.92 -8.81
CA ALA A 101 7.08 7.27 -10.01
C ALA A 101 6.46 8.27 -11.02
N LEU A 102 5.86 9.34 -10.53
CA LEU A 102 5.26 10.39 -11.37
C LEU A 102 6.25 11.39 -11.94
N LYS A 103 7.49 11.46 -11.46
CA LYS A 103 8.53 12.37 -12.00
C LYS A 103 8.86 12.08 -13.47
N GLY A 104 8.84 10.82 -13.87
CA GLY A 104 9.21 10.40 -15.22
C GLY A 104 8.03 10.33 -16.20
N ASP A 105 6.83 10.05 -15.70
CA ASP A 105 5.61 9.89 -16.52
C ASP A 105 4.36 10.28 -15.72
N PRO A 106 4.02 11.58 -15.65
CA PRO A 106 2.85 12.04 -14.90
C PRO A 106 1.51 11.65 -15.54
N GLU A 107 1.50 11.30 -16.83
CA GLU A 107 0.30 10.86 -17.54
C GLU A 107 0.07 9.34 -17.42
N LEU A 108 1.09 8.58 -17.09
CA LEU A 108 1.07 7.11 -16.98
C LEU A 108 0.51 6.45 -18.25
N ASP A 109 0.93 6.95 -19.43
CA ASP A 109 0.34 6.55 -20.70
C ASP A 109 0.61 5.11 -21.08
N GLU A 110 1.78 4.59 -20.70
CA GLU A 110 2.19 3.20 -20.96
C GLU A 110 1.59 2.20 -19.96
N ILE A 111 0.94 2.67 -18.89
CA ILE A 111 0.44 1.81 -17.82
C ILE A 111 -1.02 1.42 -18.10
N ALA A 112 -1.30 0.13 -18.07
CA ALA A 112 -2.68 -0.37 -18.12
C ALA A 112 -3.40 -0.13 -16.78
N PRO A 113 -4.68 0.25 -16.78
CA PRO A 113 -5.48 0.45 -15.57
C PRO A 113 -5.92 -0.89 -14.97
N PHE A 114 -4.97 -1.72 -14.58
CA PHE A 114 -5.17 -3.07 -14.05
C PHE A 114 -4.42 -3.22 -12.74
N VAL A 115 -5.11 -3.65 -11.68
CA VAL A 115 -4.54 -3.88 -10.35
C VAL A 115 -4.74 -5.34 -9.96
N ALA A 116 -3.66 -6.10 -9.88
CA ALA A 116 -3.72 -7.47 -9.40
C ALA A 116 -4.06 -7.50 -7.89
N ASP A 117 -4.70 -8.57 -7.47
CA ASP A 117 -4.95 -8.87 -6.07
C ASP A 117 -4.03 -10.03 -5.64
N SER A 118 -3.32 -9.83 -4.53
CA SER A 118 -2.37 -10.81 -3.97
C SER A 118 -2.93 -11.62 -2.79
N GLY A 119 -4.18 -11.35 -2.38
CA GLY A 119 -4.91 -12.12 -1.39
C GLY A 119 -5.03 -11.46 0.00
N GLU A 120 -4.09 -10.66 0.44
CA GLU A 120 -4.07 -10.10 1.79
C GLU A 120 -5.28 -9.21 2.08
N GLY A 121 -5.73 -8.42 1.09
CA GLY A 121 -6.95 -7.63 1.20
C GLY A 121 -8.20 -8.49 1.34
N ARG A 122 -8.26 -9.66 0.66
CA ARG A 122 -9.35 -10.63 0.82
C ARG A 122 -9.38 -11.21 2.22
N TRP A 123 -8.23 -11.64 2.71
CA TRP A 123 -8.14 -12.23 4.06
C TRP A 123 -8.54 -11.21 5.12
N THR A 124 -8.13 -9.95 4.99
CA THR A 124 -8.56 -8.87 5.90
C THR A 124 -10.06 -8.63 5.84
N ALA A 125 -10.67 -8.65 4.65
CA ALA A 125 -12.12 -8.47 4.50
C ALA A 125 -12.91 -9.65 5.09
N VAL A 126 -12.45 -10.88 4.90
CA VAL A 126 -13.03 -12.08 5.50
C VAL A 126 -12.93 -12.03 7.03
N GLU A 127 -11.76 -11.68 7.56
CA GLU A 127 -11.54 -11.54 8.99
C GLU A 127 -12.48 -10.51 9.62
N ALA A 128 -12.70 -9.37 8.95
CA ALA A 128 -13.64 -8.36 9.43
C ALA A 128 -15.08 -8.92 9.53
N ILE A 129 -15.49 -9.76 8.57
CA ILE A 129 -16.79 -10.44 8.59
C ILE A 129 -16.87 -11.46 9.73
N GLU A 130 -15.84 -12.29 9.91
CA GLU A 130 -15.78 -13.31 10.94
C GLU A 130 -15.81 -12.73 12.35
N GLN A 131 -15.15 -11.58 12.56
CA GLN A 131 -15.18 -10.85 13.82
C GLN A 131 -16.43 -9.98 14.01
N GLY A 132 -17.26 -9.78 12.98
CA GLY A 132 -18.38 -8.83 13.02
C GLY A 132 -17.93 -7.37 13.14
N ILE A 133 -16.71 -7.03 12.70
CA ILE A 133 -16.17 -5.69 12.76
C ILE A 133 -16.40 -4.98 11.42
N PRO A 134 -17.08 -3.83 11.37
CA PRO A 134 -17.25 -3.08 10.14
C PRO A 134 -15.91 -2.56 9.59
N ALA A 135 -15.57 -2.95 8.36
CA ALA A 135 -14.36 -2.49 7.66
C ALA A 135 -14.70 -2.01 6.23
N PRO A 136 -15.58 -0.99 6.06
CA PRO A 136 -16.06 -0.58 4.74
C PRO A 136 -14.95 -0.04 3.86
N VAL A 137 -14.00 0.73 4.38
CA VAL A 137 -12.89 1.31 3.62
C VAL A 137 -12.01 0.23 3.01
N LEU A 138 -11.58 -0.75 3.81
CA LEU A 138 -10.70 -1.83 3.37
C LEU A 138 -11.41 -2.75 2.36
N THR A 139 -12.66 -3.07 2.64
CA THR A 139 -13.49 -3.90 1.74
C THR A 139 -13.75 -3.21 0.41
N GLN A 140 -14.04 -1.91 0.42
CA GLN A 140 -14.24 -1.13 -0.80
C GLN A 140 -12.97 -1.05 -1.64
N ALA A 141 -11.83 -0.79 -1.03
CA ALA A 141 -10.53 -0.76 -1.72
C ALA A 141 -10.22 -2.10 -2.42
N LEU A 142 -10.56 -3.24 -1.80
CA LEU A 142 -10.46 -4.54 -2.45
C LEU A 142 -11.39 -4.66 -3.67
N GLN A 143 -12.66 -4.24 -3.54
CA GLN A 143 -13.63 -4.33 -4.64
C GLN A 143 -13.25 -3.44 -5.83
N VAL A 144 -12.62 -2.28 -5.59
CA VAL A 144 -12.09 -1.44 -6.66
C VAL A 144 -10.99 -2.16 -7.44
N ARG A 145 -10.12 -2.94 -6.78
CA ARG A 145 -9.15 -3.78 -7.49
C ARG A 145 -9.81 -4.82 -8.38
N PHE A 146 -10.88 -5.47 -7.92
CA PHE A 146 -11.63 -6.40 -8.78
C PHE A 146 -12.22 -5.69 -9.99
N ARG A 147 -12.82 -4.52 -9.80
CA ARG A 147 -13.34 -3.70 -10.91
C ARG A 147 -12.27 -3.33 -11.92
N SER A 148 -11.04 -3.03 -11.48
CA SER A 148 -9.94 -2.72 -12.40
C SER A 148 -9.60 -3.86 -13.37
N GLN A 149 -9.97 -5.10 -13.02
CA GLN A 149 -9.71 -6.28 -13.84
C GLN A 149 -10.76 -6.48 -14.95
N GLU A 150 -11.87 -5.75 -14.89
CA GLU A 150 -12.99 -5.81 -15.84
C GLU A 150 -12.91 -4.72 -16.93
N LYS A 151 -11.81 -4.62 -17.69
CA LYS A 151 -11.63 -3.61 -18.77
C LYS A 151 -11.92 -2.15 -18.35
N SER A 152 -11.66 -1.83 -17.11
CA SER A 152 -11.87 -0.48 -16.57
C SER A 152 -10.93 0.55 -17.21
N LYS A 153 -11.40 1.80 -17.26
CA LYS A 153 -10.60 2.96 -17.67
C LYS A 153 -10.55 3.91 -16.47
N GLY A 154 -9.38 4.39 -16.11
CA GLY A 154 -9.23 5.36 -15.04
C GLY A 154 -7.76 5.56 -14.67
N TYR A 155 -7.44 6.81 -14.37
CA TYR A 155 -6.09 7.21 -13.95
C TYR A 155 -5.80 6.63 -12.55
N GLY A 156 -6.77 6.57 -11.64
CA GLY A 156 -6.64 6.00 -10.32
C GLY A 156 -6.12 4.55 -10.32
N TYR A 157 -6.60 3.71 -11.24
CA TYR A 157 -6.08 2.33 -11.36
C TYR A 157 -4.60 2.28 -11.78
N LYS A 158 -4.16 3.23 -12.61
CA LYS A 158 -2.74 3.36 -12.98
C LYS A 158 -1.89 3.79 -11.77
N ILE A 159 -2.39 4.74 -10.97
CA ILE A 159 -1.76 5.14 -9.70
C ILE A 159 -1.62 3.94 -8.76
N LEU A 160 -2.67 3.13 -8.57
CA LEU A 160 -2.59 1.90 -7.77
C LEU A 160 -1.53 0.94 -8.31
N SER A 161 -1.43 0.78 -9.62
CA SER A 161 -0.46 -0.10 -10.28
C SER A 161 0.99 0.34 -10.02
N ILE A 162 1.29 1.64 -10.20
CA ILE A 162 2.64 2.16 -9.95
C ILE A 162 3.04 2.11 -8.47
N MET A 163 2.12 2.41 -7.56
CA MET A 163 2.38 2.27 -6.12
C MET A 163 2.78 0.84 -5.77
N ARG A 164 2.01 -0.17 -6.22
CA ARG A 164 2.31 -1.59 -5.97
C ARG A 164 3.64 -2.04 -6.56
N ASN A 165 4.00 -1.54 -7.73
CA ASN A 165 5.30 -1.81 -8.33
C ASN A 165 6.42 -1.19 -7.48
N ALA A 166 6.27 0.06 -7.06
CA ALA A 166 7.31 0.82 -6.37
C ALA A 166 7.67 0.24 -4.99
N PHE A 167 6.69 -0.23 -4.19
CA PHE A 167 7.00 -0.80 -2.87
C PHE A 167 7.20 -2.32 -2.88
N GLY A 168 6.56 -3.05 -3.79
CA GLY A 168 6.51 -4.53 -3.77
C GLY A 168 7.07 -5.21 -5.03
N GLY A 169 7.55 -4.46 -6.01
CA GLY A 169 8.05 -5.02 -7.28
C GLY A 169 6.98 -5.75 -8.10
N HIS A 170 5.69 -5.52 -7.81
CA HIS A 170 4.60 -6.17 -8.53
C HIS A 170 4.60 -5.80 -10.02
N VAL A 171 4.40 -6.80 -10.88
CA VAL A 171 4.38 -6.60 -12.33
C VAL A 171 3.26 -5.64 -12.73
N MET A 172 3.63 -4.60 -13.46
CA MET A 172 2.67 -3.70 -14.11
C MET A 172 2.30 -4.23 -15.49
N LYS A 173 1.02 -4.22 -15.82
CA LYS A 173 0.61 -4.44 -17.20
C LYS A 173 0.83 -3.16 -18.01
N LYS A 174 1.43 -3.30 -19.18
CA LYS A 174 1.48 -2.23 -20.19
C LYS A 174 0.21 -2.23 -21.02
N LYS A 175 -0.12 -1.10 -21.62
CA LYS A 175 -1.12 -1.04 -22.69
C LYS A 175 -0.65 -1.94 -23.84
N GLY A 176 -1.51 -2.83 -24.30
CA GLY A 176 -1.35 -3.55 -25.55
C GLY A 176 -1.86 -2.74 -26.73
#